data_fef4e793c0f8291bcac0a3c9684ba9f1
#
_entry.id   fef4e793c0f8291bcac0a3c9684ba9f1
#
_cell.length_a   1.000
_cell.length_b   1.000
_cell.length_c   1.000
_cell.angle_alpha   90.00
_cell.angle_beta   90.00
_cell.angle_gamma   90.00
#
_symmetry.space_group_name_H-M   'P 1'
#
loop_
_entity.id
_entity.type
_entity.pdbx_description
1 polymer ?
#
loop_
_entity_poly.entity_id
_entity_poly.type
_entity_poly.pdbx_seq_one_letter_code
_entity_poly.pdbx_strand_id
1 'polypeptide(L)'
;MISAVARALLPGCKVDTMLVLEGGQGTGKSSAARILAGVEYFSDNLPAMGTKDASDHVRGKWIIEVGELSAMQKSEIELTRAFISRQEEKFRPAYNRKEITYKRSCVFIGTTNQDTYLRDETGNRRFWPGRGGKINLVALQRDRDLLWAEAVYWYKAGVKWYLSTKEEALAKEVQNDRVSEDIWQSKLQTELEGKLKVAIPEAAALLGLFVEKQNRAGQNRIVSILKFLGFRREGRFTSGAYRNAARYVRTLA
;
A
#
# COMPACT_ATOMS: atom_id res chain seq x y z
N MET A 1 8.53 -12.00 10.17
CA MET A 1 8.54 -12.43 11.59
C MET A 1 9.44 -11.56 12.46
N ILE A 2 10.71 -11.29 12.09
CA ILE A 2 11.63 -10.46 12.89
C ILE A 2 11.05 -9.08 13.23
N SER A 3 10.35 -8.43 12.29
CA SER A 3 9.67 -7.14 12.54
C SER A 3 8.58 -7.20 13.62
N ALA A 4 7.86 -8.33 13.70
CA ALA A 4 6.86 -8.56 14.73
C ALA A 4 7.50 -8.74 16.11
N VAL A 5 8.63 -9.45 16.16
CA VAL A 5 9.45 -9.57 17.38
C VAL A 5 9.98 -8.20 17.79
N ALA A 6 10.53 -7.42 16.83
CA ALA A 6 11.03 -6.07 17.10
C ALA A 6 9.95 -5.17 17.72
N ARG A 7 8.72 -5.17 17.17
CA ARG A 7 7.58 -4.40 17.71
C ARG A 7 7.14 -4.86 19.10
N ALA A 8 7.22 -6.16 19.40
CA ALA A 8 6.88 -6.68 20.72
C ALA A 8 7.92 -6.30 21.78
N LEU A 9 9.22 -6.41 21.44
CA LEU A 9 10.31 -6.17 22.39
C LEU A 9 10.73 -4.69 22.48
N LEU A 10 10.54 -3.92 21.39
CA LEU A 10 10.82 -2.49 21.33
C LEU A 10 9.61 -1.73 20.73
N PRO A 11 8.52 -1.55 21.51
CA PRO A 11 7.34 -0.85 21.03
C PRO A 11 7.67 0.55 20.50
N GLY A 12 7.09 0.88 19.36
CA GLY A 12 7.35 2.14 18.66
C GLY A 12 8.56 2.10 17.72
N CYS A 13 9.33 1.01 17.63
CA CYS A 13 10.37 0.90 16.61
C CYS A 13 9.77 1.03 15.21
N LYS A 14 10.58 1.50 14.25
CA LYS A 14 10.10 1.68 12.87
C LYS A 14 9.85 0.32 12.21
N VAL A 15 8.60 0.05 11.88
CA VAL A 15 8.13 -1.03 11.02
C VAL A 15 7.05 -0.41 10.14
N ASP A 16 7.42 0.00 8.94
CA ASP A 16 6.57 0.69 7.97
C ASP A 16 6.23 -0.20 6.76
N THR A 17 6.42 -1.50 6.91
CA THR A 17 6.19 -2.50 5.88
C THR A 17 5.14 -3.52 6.32
N MET A 18 4.47 -4.12 5.36
CA MET A 18 3.42 -5.11 5.52
C MET A 18 3.68 -6.28 4.57
N LEU A 19 3.80 -7.49 5.11
CA LEU A 19 3.80 -8.71 4.29
C LEU A 19 2.41 -8.87 3.68
N VAL A 20 2.34 -9.08 2.37
CA VAL A 20 1.09 -9.36 1.65
C VAL A 20 1.08 -10.82 1.21
N LEU A 21 0.20 -11.61 1.79
CA LEU A 21 0.00 -13.01 1.44
C LEU A 21 -0.89 -13.08 0.19
N GLU A 22 -0.30 -13.51 -0.91
CA GLU A 22 -0.96 -13.70 -2.21
C GLU A 22 -1.36 -15.15 -2.42
N GLY A 23 -2.51 -15.37 -3.04
CA GLY A 23 -2.96 -16.73 -3.40
C GLY A 23 -4.48 -16.84 -3.45
N GLY A 24 -5.00 -17.90 -4.04
CA GLY A 24 -6.43 -18.12 -4.22
C GLY A 24 -7.23 -18.10 -2.91
N GLN A 25 -8.54 -18.01 -3.03
CA GLN A 25 -9.45 -18.08 -1.89
C GLN A 25 -9.34 -19.46 -1.21
N GLY A 26 -9.45 -19.50 0.11
CA GLY A 26 -9.41 -20.75 0.88
C GLY A 26 -8.01 -21.38 1.05
N THR A 27 -6.93 -20.70 0.68
CA THR A 27 -5.55 -21.19 0.86
C THR A 27 -5.04 -21.11 2.30
N GLY A 28 -5.79 -20.51 3.22
CA GLY A 28 -5.46 -20.46 4.65
C GLY A 28 -4.68 -19.21 5.09
N LYS A 29 -4.62 -18.14 4.27
CA LYS A 29 -3.84 -16.90 4.55
C LYS A 29 -4.21 -16.25 5.89
N SER A 30 -5.48 -15.92 6.10
CA SER A 30 -5.98 -15.31 7.35
C SER A 30 -5.83 -16.26 8.55
N SER A 31 -6.08 -17.56 8.33
CA SER A 31 -5.88 -18.57 9.37
C SER A 31 -4.42 -18.67 9.80
N ALA A 32 -3.48 -18.57 8.86
CA ALA A 32 -2.05 -18.57 9.17
C ALA A 32 -1.65 -17.34 10.00
N ALA A 33 -2.15 -16.15 9.65
CA ALA A 33 -1.91 -14.93 10.43
C ALA A 33 -2.47 -15.06 11.85
N ARG A 34 -3.68 -15.62 12.00
CA ARG A 34 -4.33 -15.88 13.29
C ARG A 34 -3.54 -16.89 14.13
N ILE A 35 -3.06 -17.99 13.52
CA ILE A 35 -2.23 -18.99 14.21
C ILE A 35 -0.94 -18.34 14.72
N LEU A 36 -0.25 -17.58 13.90
CA LEU A 36 1.00 -16.90 14.28
C LEU A 36 0.79 -15.93 15.44
N ALA A 37 -0.24 -15.10 15.40
CA ALA A 37 -0.52 -14.15 16.46
C ALA A 37 -1.02 -14.80 17.75
N GLY A 38 -1.81 -15.85 17.63
CA GLY A 38 -2.72 -16.33 18.68
C GLY A 38 -4.03 -15.56 18.66
N VAL A 39 -5.12 -16.22 19.05
CA VAL A 39 -6.50 -15.68 18.92
C VAL A 39 -6.67 -14.34 19.62
N GLU A 40 -6.09 -14.18 20.81
CA GLU A 40 -6.19 -12.98 21.62
C GLU A 40 -5.51 -11.76 20.98
N TYR A 41 -4.36 -11.97 20.34
CA TYR A 41 -3.51 -10.90 19.78
C TYR A 41 -3.70 -10.69 18.27
N PHE A 42 -4.62 -11.42 17.67
CA PHE A 42 -5.01 -11.27 16.27
C PHE A 42 -6.20 -10.34 16.09
N SER A 43 -6.25 -9.64 14.97
CA SER A 43 -7.47 -8.97 14.51
C SER A 43 -7.52 -8.96 12.98
N ASP A 44 -8.70 -9.23 12.45
CA ASP A 44 -9.10 -9.14 11.04
C ASP A 44 -10.21 -8.10 10.82
N ASN A 45 -10.55 -7.34 11.84
CA ASN A 45 -11.63 -6.35 11.83
C ASN A 45 -11.11 -4.95 12.25
N LEU A 46 -10.16 -4.41 11.47
CA LEU A 46 -9.64 -3.08 11.71
C LEU A 46 -10.67 -2.02 11.27
N PRO A 47 -11.11 -1.10 12.14
CA PRO A 47 -11.93 0.04 11.74
C PRO A 47 -11.27 0.91 10.67
N ALA A 48 -12.04 1.81 10.04
CA ALA A 48 -11.54 2.70 9.01
C ALA A 48 -10.25 3.41 9.46
N MET A 49 -9.17 3.20 8.69
CA MET A 49 -7.85 3.73 9.00
C MET A 49 -7.87 5.26 9.06
N GLY A 50 -7.13 5.82 10.02
CA GLY A 50 -7.11 7.26 10.25
C GLY A 50 -8.14 7.73 11.28
N THR A 51 -9.07 6.88 11.70
CA THR A 51 -10.03 7.18 12.76
C THR A 51 -9.44 6.96 14.15
N LYS A 52 -10.09 7.52 15.15
CA LYS A 52 -9.78 7.27 16.57
C LYS A 52 -10.00 5.80 16.92
N ASP A 53 -11.04 5.18 16.39
CA ASP A 53 -11.41 3.80 16.67
C ASP A 53 -10.33 2.83 16.14
N ALA A 54 -9.75 3.12 14.96
CA ALA A 54 -8.60 2.35 14.47
C ALA A 54 -7.37 2.51 15.39
N SER A 55 -7.12 3.71 15.91
CA SER A 55 -6.01 3.96 16.83
C SER A 55 -6.18 3.28 18.18
N ASP A 56 -7.40 3.16 18.69
CA ASP A 56 -7.70 2.41 19.92
C ASP A 56 -7.65 0.90 19.68
N HIS A 57 -8.17 0.44 18.54
CA HIS A 57 -8.24 -0.97 18.17
C HIS A 57 -6.87 -1.66 18.11
N VAL A 58 -5.82 -0.96 17.66
CA VAL A 58 -4.47 -1.55 17.55
C VAL A 58 -3.81 -1.82 18.89
N ARG A 59 -4.40 -1.32 19.99
CA ARG A 59 -3.90 -1.59 21.35
C ARG A 59 -4.15 -3.04 21.74
N GLY A 60 -3.14 -3.68 22.30
CA GLY A 60 -3.23 -5.07 22.73
C GLY A 60 -3.28 -6.09 21.58
N LYS A 61 -3.18 -5.65 20.32
CA LYS A 61 -3.04 -6.54 19.17
C LYS A 61 -1.58 -6.62 18.75
N TRP A 62 -1.19 -7.78 18.22
CA TRP A 62 0.16 -8.03 17.73
C TRP A 62 0.23 -8.17 16.21
N ILE A 63 -0.68 -8.96 15.61
CA ILE A 63 -0.82 -9.09 14.16
C ILE A 63 -2.23 -8.67 13.75
N ILE A 64 -2.30 -7.68 12.86
CA ILE A 64 -3.55 -7.15 12.34
C ILE A 64 -3.61 -7.46 10.84
N GLU A 65 -4.66 -8.12 10.41
CA GLU A 65 -4.92 -8.40 9.01
C GLU A 65 -5.62 -7.20 8.33
N VAL A 66 -5.09 -6.85 7.18
CA VAL A 66 -5.72 -5.92 6.23
C VAL A 66 -6.15 -6.76 5.04
N GLY A 67 -7.41 -7.18 5.06
CA GLY A 67 -7.98 -8.05 4.02
C GLY A 67 -8.27 -7.33 2.72
N GLU A 68 -8.44 -8.10 1.65
CA GLU A 68 -8.97 -7.67 0.37
C GLU A 68 -8.29 -6.44 -0.25
N LEU A 69 -6.96 -6.38 -0.20
CA LEU A 69 -6.19 -5.23 -0.73
C LEU A 69 -6.55 -4.88 -2.18
N SER A 70 -6.95 -5.86 -2.99
CA SER A 70 -7.35 -5.67 -4.38
C SER A 70 -8.66 -4.87 -4.53
N ALA A 71 -9.54 -4.90 -3.54
CA ALA A 71 -10.80 -4.17 -3.53
C ALA A 71 -10.62 -2.70 -3.11
N MET A 72 -9.49 -2.35 -2.48
CA MET A 72 -9.23 -1.00 -1.99
C MET A 72 -9.09 0.02 -3.12
N GLN A 73 -9.67 1.20 -2.91
CA GLN A 73 -9.45 2.35 -3.77
C GLN A 73 -8.07 2.97 -3.52
N LYS A 74 -7.60 3.81 -4.43
CA LYS A 74 -6.30 4.49 -4.30
C LYS A 74 -6.17 5.28 -2.98
N SER A 75 -7.20 6.01 -2.60
CA SER A 75 -7.24 6.77 -1.34
C SER A 75 -7.13 5.89 -0.10
N GLU A 76 -7.72 4.70 -0.13
CA GLU A 76 -7.64 3.73 0.97
C GLU A 76 -6.23 3.12 1.08
N ILE A 77 -5.58 2.85 -0.06
CA ILE A 77 -4.18 2.41 -0.08
C ILE A 77 -3.25 3.49 0.47
N GLU A 78 -3.48 4.78 0.14
CA GLU A 78 -2.70 5.89 0.70
C GLU A 78 -2.91 6.02 2.21
N LEU A 79 -4.15 5.88 2.70
CA LEU A 79 -4.45 5.83 4.13
C LEU A 79 -3.78 4.63 4.82
N THR A 80 -3.82 3.47 4.17
CA THR A 80 -3.14 2.26 4.66
C THR A 80 -1.64 2.50 4.81
N ARG A 81 -0.99 3.06 3.78
CA ARG A 81 0.45 3.41 3.82
C ARG A 81 0.79 4.37 4.96
N ALA A 82 -0.02 5.42 5.13
CA ALA A 82 0.16 6.38 6.21
C ALA A 82 -0.05 5.71 7.57
N PHE A 83 -1.07 4.87 7.70
CA PHE A 83 -1.42 4.21 8.93
C PHE A 83 -0.38 3.18 9.36
N ILE A 84 0.07 2.28 8.48
CA ILE A 84 1.09 1.27 8.82
C ILE A 84 2.45 1.88 9.20
N SER A 85 2.76 3.08 8.69
CA SER A 85 4.02 3.78 8.96
C SER A 85 4.11 4.41 10.35
N ARG A 86 3.01 4.50 11.08
CA ARG A 86 3.00 5.12 12.41
C ARG A 86 3.81 4.27 13.39
N GLN A 87 4.53 4.93 14.28
CA GLN A 87 5.27 4.32 15.38
C GLN A 87 4.50 4.40 16.69
N GLU A 88 3.61 5.39 16.80
CA GLU A 88 2.77 5.63 17.97
C GLU A 88 1.36 6.05 17.55
N GLU A 89 0.41 5.83 18.43
CA GLU A 89 -0.95 6.34 18.34
C GLU A 89 -1.16 7.42 19.37
N LYS A 90 -1.76 8.51 18.93
CA LYS A 90 -2.12 9.62 19.79
C LYS A 90 -3.61 9.89 19.67
N PHE A 91 -4.35 9.63 20.72
CA PHE A 91 -5.79 9.81 20.74
C PHE A 91 -6.31 10.00 22.17
N ARG A 92 -7.54 10.51 22.27
CA ARG A 92 -8.24 10.62 23.53
C ARG A 92 -9.25 9.46 23.67
N PRO A 93 -9.04 8.50 24.59
CA PRO A 93 -10.00 7.43 24.83
C PRO A 93 -11.39 7.97 25.22
N ALA A 94 -12.42 7.15 25.04
CA ALA A 94 -13.76 7.48 25.51
C ALA A 94 -13.71 7.75 27.03
N TYR A 95 -14.45 8.76 27.48
CA TYR A 95 -14.53 9.20 28.88
C TYR A 95 -13.22 9.73 29.48
N ASN A 96 -12.12 9.79 28.76
CA ASN A 96 -10.87 10.33 29.28
C ASN A 96 -10.75 11.83 28.97
N ARG A 97 -10.25 12.62 29.93
CA ARG A 97 -10.09 14.08 29.77
C ARG A 97 -8.82 14.46 28.99
N LYS A 98 -7.82 13.56 28.94
CA LYS A 98 -6.52 13.82 28.32
C LYS A 98 -6.27 12.88 27.16
N GLU A 99 -5.52 13.35 26.16
CA GLU A 99 -4.91 12.49 25.15
C GLU A 99 -3.88 11.57 25.78
N ILE A 100 -3.79 10.36 25.26
CA ILE A 100 -2.72 9.43 25.57
C ILE A 100 -1.89 9.16 24.31
N THR A 101 -0.60 8.95 24.51
CA THR A 101 0.31 8.46 23.48
C THR A 101 0.62 7.00 23.77
N TYR A 102 0.42 6.14 22.80
CA TYR A 102 0.66 4.71 22.91
C TYR A 102 1.64 4.26 21.82
N LYS A 103 2.76 3.66 22.20
CA LYS A 103 3.73 3.10 21.27
C LYS A 103 3.20 1.81 20.66
N ARG A 104 3.25 1.70 19.33
CA ARG A 104 2.77 0.52 18.63
C ARG A 104 3.60 -0.72 18.94
N SER A 105 2.93 -1.80 19.29
CA SER A 105 3.48 -3.16 19.40
C SER A 105 3.03 -4.09 18.27
N CYS A 106 2.13 -3.63 17.41
CA CYS A 106 1.57 -4.42 16.33
C CYS A 106 2.33 -4.29 15.01
N VAL A 107 2.15 -5.31 14.16
CA VAL A 107 2.51 -5.33 12.73
C VAL A 107 1.26 -5.65 11.90
N PHE A 108 1.34 -5.37 10.60
CA PHE A 108 0.24 -5.61 9.67
C PHE A 108 0.59 -6.71 8.68
N ILE A 109 -0.39 -7.54 8.32
CA ILE A 109 -0.33 -8.52 7.25
C ILE A 109 -1.46 -8.20 6.29
N GLY A 110 -1.15 -8.06 5.01
CA GLY A 110 -2.14 -7.93 3.95
C GLY A 110 -2.53 -9.29 3.39
N THR A 111 -3.76 -9.42 2.92
CA THR A 111 -4.20 -10.60 2.16
C THR A 111 -4.88 -10.19 0.87
N THR A 112 -4.64 -10.94 -0.20
CA THR A 112 -5.28 -10.74 -1.49
C THR A 112 -5.45 -12.05 -2.23
N ASN A 113 -6.49 -12.09 -3.10
CA ASN A 113 -6.75 -13.21 -4.00
C ASN A 113 -6.40 -12.88 -5.46
N GLN A 114 -5.94 -11.65 -5.72
CA GLN A 114 -5.61 -11.17 -7.05
C GLN A 114 -4.11 -10.94 -7.19
N ASP A 115 -3.60 -11.10 -8.40
CA ASP A 115 -2.19 -10.89 -8.71
C ASP A 115 -1.86 -9.39 -8.81
N THR A 116 -2.82 -8.52 -9.13
CA THR A 116 -2.64 -7.07 -9.20
C THR A 116 -3.52 -6.35 -8.19
N TYR A 117 -2.92 -5.63 -7.25
CA TYR A 117 -3.62 -4.95 -6.15
C TYR A 117 -2.99 -3.60 -5.76
N LEU A 118 -1.82 -3.27 -6.32
CA LEU A 118 -1.20 -1.97 -6.14
C LEU A 118 -1.72 -1.00 -7.22
N ARG A 119 -2.00 0.25 -6.84
CA ARG A 119 -2.72 1.21 -7.69
C ARG A 119 -1.84 2.30 -8.31
N ASP A 120 -0.63 2.44 -7.84
CA ASP A 120 0.34 3.41 -8.37
C ASP A 120 1.77 2.92 -8.09
N GLU A 121 2.75 3.56 -8.73
CA GLU A 121 4.15 3.17 -8.60
C GLU A 121 4.84 3.77 -7.37
N THR A 122 4.19 4.70 -6.67
CA THR A 122 4.79 5.40 -5.55
C THR A 122 4.38 4.77 -4.22
N GLY A 123 5.33 4.62 -3.31
CA GLY A 123 5.07 4.13 -1.95
C GLY A 123 4.85 2.63 -1.82
N ASN A 124 4.98 1.84 -2.88
CA ASN A 124 4.78 0.39 -2.89
C ASN A 124 5.84 -0.35 -2.06
N ARG A 125 6.99 0.25 -1.76
CA ARG A 125 8.04 -0.34 -0.93
C ARG A 125 7.55 -0.83 0.45
N ARG A 126 6.36 -0.38 0.88
CA ARG A 126 5.72 -0.81 2.13
C ARG A 126 5.02 -2.16 2.03
N PHE A 127 4.70 -2.59 0.83
CA PHE A 127 4.02 -3.86 0.57
C PHE A 127 5.04 -4.89 0.12
N TRP A 128 5.15 -5.97 0.85
CA TRP A 128 6.07 -7.06 0.55
C TRP A 128 5.28 -8.28 0.06
N PRO A 129 5.15 -8.44 -1.26
CA PRO A 129 4.44 -9.57 -1.84
C PRO A 129 5.06 -10.90 -1.44
N GLY A 130 4.23 -11.82 -0.96
CA GLY A 130 4.60 -13.19 -0.66
C GLY A 130 3.61 -14.16 -1.29
N ARG A 131 3.98 -14.74 -2.42
CA ARG A 131 3.14 -15.72 -3.11
C ARG A 131 3.26 -17.07 -2.44
N GLY A 132 2.12 -17.68 -2.08
CA GLY A 132 2.05 -18.99 -1.46
C GLY A 132 0.97 -19.87 -2.09
N GLY A 133 1.17 -21.19 -1.99
CA GLY A 133 0.13 -22.16 -2.26
C GLY A 133 -0.77 -22.40 -1.04
N LYS A 134 -1.38 -23.59 -0.97
CA LYS A 134 -2.18 -24.01 0.18
C LYS A 134 -1.30 -24.16 1.42
N ILE A 135 -1.63 -23.43 2.47
CA ILE A 135 -0.86 -23.42 3.72
C ILE A 135 -1.24 -24.65 4.56
N ASN A 136 -0.24 -25.39 5.05
CA ASN A 136 -0.46 -26.47 6.00
C ASN A 136 -0.64 -25.88 7.41
N LEU A 137 -1.89 -25.59 7.77
CA LEU A 137 -2.23 -24.96 9.04
C LEU A 137 -1.91 -25.86 10.25
N VAL A 138 -1.98 -27.19 10.09
CA VAL A 138 -1.64 -28.14 11.17
C VAL A 138 -0.15 -28.08 11.47
N ALA A 139 0.69 -28.15 10.44
CA ALA A 139 2.13 -27.99 10.62
C ALA A 139 2.49 -26.61 11.19
N LEU A 140 1.86 -25.54 10.68
CA LEU A 140 2.09 -24.19 11.18
C LEU A 140 1.73 -24.05 12.67
N GLN A 141 0.61 -24.65 13.10
CA GLN A 141 0.19 -24.65 14.51
C GLN A 141 1.19 -25.41 15.39
N ARG A 142 1.68 -26.57 14.92
CA ARG A 142 2.68 -27.39 15.62
C ARG A 142 4.01 -26.63 15.78
N ASP A 143 4.47 -25.99 14.71
CA ASP A 143 5.81 -25.41 14.63
C ASP A 143 5.85 -23.92 15.01
N ARG A 144 4.71 -23.32 15.33
CA ARG A 144 4.53 -21.89 15.63
C ARG A 144 5.57 -21.36 16.61
N ASP A 145 5.75 -22.01 17.74
CA ASP A 145 6.62 -21.51 18.80
C ASP A 145 8.10 -21.64 18.41
N LEU A 146 8.47 -22.66 17.62
CA LEU A 146 9.80 -22.79 17.04
C LEU A 146 10.09 -21.68 16.03
N LEU A 147 9.13 -21.34 15.18
CA LEU A 147 9.25 -20.22 14.23
C LEU A 147 9.43 -18.87 14.95
N TRP A 148 8.74 -18.66 16.07
CA TRP A 148 8.95 -17.48 16.88
C TRP A 148 10.28 -17.49 17.62
N ALA A 149 10.72 -18.63 18.14
CA ALA A 149 12.03 -18.77 18.77
C ALA A 149 13.17 -18.44 17.77
N GLU A 150 13.06 -18.93 16.53
CA GLU A 150 14.01 -18.59 15.47
C GLU A 150 13.98 -17.08 15.15
N ALA A 151 12.80 -16.48 15.04
CA ALA A 151 12.68 -15.04 14.80
C ALA A 151 13.29 -14.20 15.92
N VAL A 152 13.15 -14.61 17.17
CA VAL A 152 13.78 -13.98 18.34
C VAL A 152 15.30 -14.15 18.29
N TYR A 153 15.79 -15.35 17.93
CA TYR A 153 17.21 -15.59 17.74
C TYR A 153 17.82 -14.62 16.71
N TRP A 154 17.22 -14.51 15.54
CA TRP A 154 17.70 -13.61 14.48
C TRP A 154 17.60 -12.13 14.89
N TYR A 155 16.56 -11.73 15.62
CA TYR A 155 16.44 -10.39 16.18
C TYR A 155 17.61 -10.09 17.13
N LYS A 156 17.90 -11.00 18.07
CA LYS A 156 19.00 -10.87 19.03
C LYS A 156 20.37 -10.89 18.35
N ALA A 157 20.52 -11.63 17.25
CA ALA A 157 21.71 -11.64 16.41
C ALA A 157 21.89 -10.35 15.58
N GLY A 158 20.97 -9.39 15.68
CA GLY A 158 21.08 -8.09 15.02
C GLY A 158 20.66 -8.08 13.55
N VAL A 159 19.99 -9.14 13.07
CA VAL A 159 19.44 -9.17 11.72
C VAL A 159 18.38 -8.07 11.58
N LYS A 160 18.53 -7.28 10.52
CA LYS A 160 17.61 -6.17 10.26
C LYS A 160 16.25 -6.69 9.78
N TRP A 161 15.18 -6.01 10.19
CA TRP A 161 13.81 -6.32 9.79
C TRP A 161 13.29 -5.40 8.67
N TYR A 162 14.18 -4.72 8.00
CA TYR A 162 13.97 -3.89 6.82
C TYR A 162 14.98 -4.25 5.74
N LEU A 163 14.63 -4.01 4.49
CA LEU A 163 15.46 -4.34 3.35
C LEU A 163 16.63 -3.36 3.22
N SER A 164 17.76 -3.87 2.76
CA SER A 164 18.88 -3.06 2.28
C SER A 164 18.53 -2.42 0.94
N THR A 165 19.30 -1.42 0.51
CA THR A 165 19.08 -0.75 -0.80
C THR A 165 19.07 -1.73 -1.97
N LYS A 166 19.89 -2.78 -1.93
CA LYS A 166 19.91 -3.81 -2.99
C LYS A 166 18.63 -4.65 -2.97
N GLU A 167 18.18 -5.06 -1.80
CA GLU A 167 16.93 -5.81 -1.63
C GLU A 167 15.71 -4.97 -1.96
N GLU A 168 15.71 -3.66 -1.66
CA GLU A 168 14.65 -2.73 -2.06
C GLU A 168 14.53 -2.64 -3.60
N ALA A 169 15.64 -2.68 -4.33
CA ALA A 169 15.64 -2.70 -5.79
C ALA A 169 14.96 -3.97 -6.35
N LEU A 170 15.31 -5.15 -5.81
CA LEU A 170 14.66 -6.42 -6.17
C LEU A 170 13.17 -6.43 -5.77
N ALA A 171 12.85 -5.95 -4.57
CA ALA A 171 11.47 -5.87 -4.12
C ALA A 171 10.63 -4.94 -5.01
N LYS A 172 11.21 -3.88 -5.56
CA LYS A 172 10.55 -2.97 -6.49
C LYS A 172 10.13 -3.66 -7.78
N GLU A 173 10.96 -4.54 -8.34
CA GLU A 173 10.60 -5.34 -9.52
C GLU A 173 9.38 -6.21 -9.22
N VAL A 174 9.40 -6.94 -8.11
CA VAL A 174 8.29 -7.78 -7.66
C VAL A 174 7.03 -6.95 -7.41
N GLN A 175 7.15 -5.74 -6.87
CA GLN A 175 6.02 -4.84 -6.62
C GLN A 175 5.42 -4.29 -7.92
N ASN A 176 6.25 -4.00 -8.92
CA ASN A 176 5.80 -3.49 -10.21
C ASN A 176 4.86 -4.48 -10.92
N ASP A 177 5.13 -5.77 -10.84
CA ASP A 177 4.27 -6.83 -11.39
C ASP A 177 2.87 -6.87 -10.74
N ARG A 178 2.70 -6.24 -9.57
CA ARG A 178 1.44 -6.18 -8.81
C ARG A 178 0.70 -4.86 -9.01
N VAL A 179 1.25 -3.94 -9.78
CA VAL A 179 0.58 -2.69 -10.13
C VAL A 179 -0.50 -3.00 -11.17
N SER A 180 -1.74 -2.63 -10.87
CA SER A 180 -2.81 -2.77 -11.84
C SER A 180 -2.62 -1.74 -12.95
N GLU A 181 -2.56 -2.21 -14.18
CA GLU A 181 -2.51 -1.33 -15.35
C GLU A 181 -3.73 -0.40 -15.37
N ASP A 182 -3.45 0.87 -15.53
CA ASP A 182 -4.48 1.85 -15.78
C ASP A 182 -4.78 1.87 -17.29
N ILE A 183 -5.98 1.39 -17.71
CA ILE A 183 -6.42 1.36 -19.10
C ILE A 183 -6.26 2.73 -19.77
N TRP A 184 -6.47 3.82 -19.04
CA TRP A 184 -6.24 5.16 -19.55
C TRP A 184 -4.77 5.45 -19.79
N GLN A 185 -3.89 4.88 -18.97
CA GLN A 185 -2.45 5.03 -19.10
C GLN A 185 -1.94 4.36 -20.37
N SER A 186 -2.30 3.09 -20.60
CA SER A 186 -1.92 2.35 -21.80
C SER A 186 -2.42 3.06 -23.07
N LYS A 187 -3.69 3.52 -23.06
CA LYS A 187 -4.26 4.26 -24.19
C LYS A 187 -3.56 5.61 -24.40
N LEU A 188 -3.34 6.39 -23.35
CA LEU A 188 -2.66 7.69 -23.47
C LEU A 188 -1.17 7.51 -23.86
N GLN A 189 -0.52 6.45 -23.45
CA GLN A 189 0.84 6.15 -23.85
C GLN A 189 0.94 5.99 -25.37
N THR A 190 0.03 5.22 -25.97
CA THR A 190 -0.04 5.02 -27.43
C THR A 190 -0.44 6.31 -28.16
N GLU A 191 -1.50 6.99 -27.70
CA GLU A 191 -2.04 8.18 -28.37
C GLU A 191 -1.14 9.42 -28.28
N LEU A 192 -0.28 9.46 -27.26
CA LEU A 192 0.66 10.56 -27.05
C LEU A 192 2.09 10.21 -27.48
N GLU A 193 2.29 9.10 -28.16
CA GLU A 193 3.59 8.76 -28.73
C GLU A 193 4.04 9.84 -29.71
N GLY A 194 5.28 10.31 -29.58
CA GLY A 194 5.81 11.41 -30.40
C GLY A 194 5.28 12.82 -30.09
N LYS A 195 4.24 12.97 -29.27
CA LYS A 195 3.75 14.29 -28.88
C LYS A 195 4.61 14.92 -27.79
N LEU A 196 5.01 16.17 -28.01
CA LEU A 196 5.78 16.96 -27.04
C LEU A 196 4.91 17.80 -26.10
N LYS A 197 3.69 18.10 -26.50
CA LYS A 197 2.78 18.99 -25.74
C LYS A 197 1.37 18.41 -25.76
N VAL A 198 0.68 18.50 -24.63
CA VAL A 198 -0.71 18.03 -24.48
C VAL A 198 -1.46 18.91 -23.49
N ALA A 199 -2.76 19.12 -23.72
CA ALA A 199 -3.69 19.71 -22.77
C ALA A 199 -4.55 18.63 -22.07
N ILE A 200 -5.01 18.87 -20.84
CA ILE A 200 -5.91 17.93 -20.14
C ILE A 200 -7.19 17.65 -20.97
N PRO A 201 -7.89 18.66 -21.56
CA PRO A 201 -9.04 18.38 -22.41
C PRO A 201 -8.69 17.54 -23.65
N GLU A 202 -7.51 17.73 -24.24
CA GLU A 202 -7.03 16.90 -25.35
C GLU A 202 -6.84 15.43 -24.92
N ALA A 203 -6.14 15.20 -23.80
CA ALA A 203 -5.97 13.86 -23.25
C ALA A 203 -7.30 13.20 -22.89
N ALA A 204 -8.27 13.97 -22.37
CA ALA A 204 -9.62 13.50 -22.11
C ALA A 204 -10.36 13.09 -23.40
N ALA A 205 -10.23 13.87 -24.48
CA ALA A 205 -10.82 13.56 -25.78
C ALA A 205 -10.23 12.27 -26.37
N LEU A 206 -8.90 12.08 -26.29
CA LEU A 206 -8.23 10.85 -26.71
C LEU A 206 -8.75 9.62 -25.96
N LEU A 207 -9.13 9.79 -24.69
CA LEU A 207 -9.76 8.72 -23.89
C LEU A 207 -11.24 8.49 -24.24
N GLY A 208 -11.86 9.34 -25.06
CA GLY A 208 -13.29 9.29 -25.35
C GLY A 208 -14.17 9.85 -24.22
N LEU A 209 -13.58 10.69 -23.35
CA LEU A 209 -14.33 11.32 -22.26
C LEU A 209 -14.98 12.61 -22.73
N PHE A 210 -16.30 12.61 -22.84
CA PHE A 210 -17.07 13.82 -23.16
C PHE A 210 -16.98 14.86 -22.04
N VAL A 211 -17.07 16.13 -22.40
CA VAL A 211 -16.94 17.28 -21.48
C VAL A 211 -17.86 17.15 -20.26
N GLU A 212 -19.10 16.66 -20.46
CA GLU A 212 -20.11 16.45 -19.42
C GLU A 212 -19.71 15.41 -18.35
N LYS A 213 -18.79 14.51 -18.66
CA LYS A 213 -18.28 13.46 -17.75
C LYS A 213 -16.92 13.80 -17.15
N GLN A 214 -16.36 14.97 -17.43
CA GLN A 214 -15.07 15.40 -16.90
C GLN A 214 -15.22 15.98 -15.50
N ASN A 215 -15.22 15.11 -14.49
CA ASN A 215 -15.17 15.53 -13.11
C ASN A 215 -13.70 15.77 -12.66
N ARG A 216 -13.53 16.40 -11.49
CA ARG A 216 -12.22 16.72 -10.92
C ARG A 216 -11.35 15.47 -10.69
N ALA A 217 -11.96 14.33 -10.34
CA ALA A 217 -11.25 13.07 -10.14
C ALA A 217 -10.66 12.54 -11.45
N GLY A 218 -11.42 12.58 -12.55
CA GLY A 218 -10.92 12.20 -13.89
C GLY A 218 -9.80 13.10 -14.38
N GLN A 219 -9.90 14.42 -14.16
CA GLN A 219 -8.83 15.37 -14.50
C GLN A 219 -7.55 15.08 -13.68
N ASN A 220 -7.66 14.84 -12.39
CA ASN A 220 -6.52 14.49 -11.54
C ASN A 220 -5.88 13.16 -11.96
N ARG A 221 -6.68 12.18 -12.39
CA ARG A 221 -6.18 10.91 -12.92
C ARG A 221 -5.39 11.13 -14.21
N ILE A 222 -5.91 11.90 -15.16
CA ILE A 222 -5.18 12.26 -16.39
C ILE A 222 -3.86 12.96 -16.06
N VAL A 223 -3.86 13.93 -15.12
CA VAL A 223 -2.64 14.61 -14.69
C VAL A 223 -1.61 13.64 -14.12
N SER A 224 -2.04 12.67 -13.32
CA SER A 224 -1.15 11.63 -12.77
C SER A 224 -0.53 10.79 -13.88
N ILE A 225 -1.34 10.37 -14.87
CA ILE A 225 -0.86 9.62 -16.04
C ILE A 225 0.11 10.45 -16.89
N LEU A 226 -0.20 11.71 -17.17
CA LEU A 226 0.69 12.58 -17.94
C LEU A 226 2.05 12.74 -17.25
N LYS A 227 2.06 12.91 -15.93
CA LYS A 227 3.32 12.95 -15.16
C LYS A 227 4.10 11.64 -15.26
N PHE A 228 3.42 10.52 -15.17
CA PHE A 228 4.02 9.20 -15.36
C PHE A 228 4.66 9.06 -16.73
N LEU A 229 3.98 9.51 -17.80
CA LEU A 229 4.48 9.53 -19.18
C LEU A 229 5.58 10.58 -19.42
N GLY A 230 6.09 11.23 -18.38
CA GLY A 230 7.19 12.19 -18.45
C GLY A 230 6.79 13.62 -18.82
N PHE A 231 5.49 13.93 -18.86
CA PHE A 231 5.02 15.29 -19.09
C PHE A 231 5.07 16.11 -17.79
N ARG A 232 5.56 17.36 -17.91
CA ARG A 232 5.57 18.34 -16.82
C ARG A 232 4.69 19.53 -17.16
N ARG A 233 4.03 20.10 -16.17
CA ARG A 233 3.21 21.30 -16.39
C ARG A 233 4.10 22.52 -16.66
N GLU A 234 3.90 23.15 -17.81
CA GLU A 234 4.59 24.37 -18.23
C GLU A 234 3.60 25.42 -18.75
N GLY A 235 3.07 26.25 -17.85
CA GLY A 235 2.20 27.37 -18.21
C GLY A 235 0.84 26.95 -18.79
N ARG A 236 0.38 27.71 -19.79
CA ARG A 236 -0.89 27.50 -20.49
C ARG A 236 -0.69 27.63 -22.00
N PHE A 237 -1.60 27.06 -22.77
CA PHE A 237 -1.66 27.31 -24.20
C PHE A 237 -2.12 28.76 -24.47
N THR A 238 -1.41 29.47 -25.34
CA THR A 238 -1.71 30.88 -25.71
C THR A 238 -2.58 31.02 -26.96
N SER A 239 -2.67 29.95 -27.78
CA SER A 239 -3.43 29.93 -29.03
C SER A 239 -3.96 28.51 -29.31
N GLY A 240 -4.81 28.36 -30.34
CA GLY A 240 -5.38 27.08 -30.79
C GLY A 240 -6.62 26.65 -29.99
N ALA A 241 -7.09 25.41 -30.27
CA ALA A 241 -8.33 24.84 -29.71
C ALA A 241 -8.31 24.73 -28.18
N TYR A 242 -7.12 24.67 -27.58
CA TYR A 242 -6.96 24.52 -26.12
C TYR A 242 -6.42 25.80 -25.46
N ARG A 243 -6.67 26.97 -26.05
CA ARG A 243 -6.29 28.28 -25.47
C ARG A 243 -6.74 28.37 -24.01
N ASN A 244 -5.85 28.86 -23.15
CA ASN A 244 -6.02 28.96 -21.69
C ASN A 244 -5.99 27.65 -20.90
N ALA A 245 -5.99 26.47 -21.55
CA ALA A 245 -5.81 25.19 -20.84
C ALA A 245 -4.37 25.03 -20.33
N ALA A 246 -4.21 24.31 -19.22
CA ALA A 246 -2.88 23.96 -18.70
C ALA A 246 -2.11 23.14 -19.75
N ARG A 247 -0.87 23.58 -20.04
CA ARG A 247 0.03 22.92 -20.98
C ARG A 247 0.96 21.97 -20.24
N TYR A 248 1.00 20.74 -20.69
CA TYR A 248 1.94 19.73 -20.25
C TYR A 248 2.95 19.44 -21.37
N VAL A 249 4.24 19.42 -21.03
CA VAL A 249 5.34 19.29 -21.98
C VAL A 249 6.23 18.10 -21.58
N ARG A 250 6.66 17.33 -22.57
CA ARG A 250 7.64 16.25 -22.42
C ARG A 250 8.87 16.57 -23.27
N THR A 251 10.06 16.51 -22.68
CA THR A 251 11.31 16.54 -23.41
C THR A 251 11.60 15.13 -23.89
N LEU A 252 11.82 14.95 -25.20
CA LEU A 252 12.36 13.69 -25.70
C LEU A 252 13.83 13.63 -25.28
N ALA A 253 14.20 12.54 -24.62
CA ALA A 253 15.59 12.24 -24.27
C ALA A 253 16.37 11.86 -25.54
#